data_5518ba7dc4fa802314a616e42e6c03b3
#
_entry.id   5518ba7dc4fa802314a616e42e6c03b3
#
_cell.length_a   1.000
_cell.length_b   1.000
_cell.length_c   1.000
_cell.angle_alpha   90.00
_cell.angle_beta   90.00
_cell.angle_gamma   90.00
#
_symmetry.space_group_name_H-M   'P 1'
#
loop_
_entity.id
_entity.type
_entity.pdbx_description
1 polymer ?
#
loop_
_entity_poly.entity_id
_entity_poly.type
_entity_poly.pdbx_seq_one_letter_code
_entity_poly.pdbx_strand_id
1 'polypeptide(L)'
;FEFLQIGQTQLEIVPADSKVGSGAAGSVVYWWTDDFGATLSHLQSVGGVLYRGPMGIDDALWMAQVRDPWGNCVGIRGPKVTPLP
;
A
#
# COMPACT_ATOMS: atom_id res chain seq x y z
N PHE A 1 -7.79 0.41 -12.90
CA PHE A 1 -8.70 1.28 -12.17
C PHE A 1 -8.63 2.70 -12.72
N GLU A 2 -9.76 3.40 -12.70
CA GLU A 2 -9.77 4.81 -13.04
C GLU A 2 -9.11 5.65 -11.95
N PHE A 3 -8.44 6.71 -12.35
CA PHE A 3 -7.82 7.61 -11.39
C PHE A 3 -7.92 9.06 -11.86
N LEU A 4 -7.86 9.97 -10.90
CA LEU A 4 -7.71 11.41 -11.13
C LEU A 4 -6.28 11.80 -10.82
N GLN A 5 -5.67 12.58 -11.72
CA GLN A 5 -4.33 13.10 -11.50
C GLN A 5 -4.43 14.48 -10.87
N ILE A 6 -3.80 14.66 -9.71
CA ILE A 6 -3.78 15.94 -8.99
C ILE A 6 -2.31 16.26 -8.73
N GLY A 7 -1.70 17.04 -9.61
CA GLY A 7 -0.26 17.26 -9.55
C GLY A 7 0.49 15.95 -9.73
N GLN A 8 1.30 15.57 -8.77
CA GLN A 8 2.02 14.30 -8.75
C GLN A 8 1.28 13.20 -7.97
N THR A 9 0.08 13.52 -7.48
CA THR A 9 -0.72 12.57 -6.71
C THR A 9 -1.83 12.01 -7.58
N GLN A 10 -2.10 10.73 -7.44
CA GLN A 10 -3.22 10.05 -8.08
C GLN A 10 -4.27 9.68 -7.04
N LEU A 11 -5.53 10.00 -7.34
CA LEU A 11 -6.66 9.52 -6.56
C LEU A 11 -7.32 8.39 -7.34
N GLU A 12 -7.27 7.18 -6.79
CA GLU A 12 -7.92 6.00 -7.36
C GLU A 12 -9.18 5.66 -6.57
N ILE A 13 -10.24 5.34 -7.29
CA ILE A 13 -11.51 4.88 -6.69
C ILE A 13 -11.67 3.42 -7.06
N VAL A 14 -11.66 2.55 -6.04
CA VAL A 14 -11.76 1.11 -6.24
C VAL A 14 -12.96 0.55 -5.49
N PRO A 15 -13.53 -0.57 -5.94
CA PRO A 15 -14.63 -1.21 -5.21
C PRO A 15 -14.19 -1.63 -3.82
N ALA A 16 -15.05 -1.41 -2.83
CA ALA A 16 -14.84 -1.89 -1.48
C ALA A 16 -14.82 -3.42 -1.44
N ASP A 17 -14.08 -3.99 -0.50
CA ASP A 17 -14.02 -5.42 -0.27
C ASP A 17 -14.10 -5.74 1.23
N SER A 18 -13.86 -6.99 1.60
CA SER A 18 -13.96 -7.42 3.00
C SER A 18 -12.88 -6.83 3.92
N LYS A 19 -11.76 -6.37 3.36
CA LYS A 19 -10.66 -5.79 4.14
C LYS A 19 -10.70 -4.27 4.16
N VAL A 20 -11.15 -3.65 3.08
CA VAL A 20 -11.20 -2.19 2.95
C VAL A 20 -12.62 -1.80 2.56
N GLY A 21 -13.39 -1.36 3.54
CA GLY A 21 -14.76 -0.96 3.36
C GLY A 21 -14.90 0.40 2.70
N SER A 22 -16.13 0.82 2.49
CA SER A 22 -16.43 2.18 2.03
C SER A 22 -16.38 3.19 3.18
N GLY A 23 -16.41 4.48 2.86
CA GLY A 23 -16.39 5.56 3.83
C GLY A 23 -14.98 5.95 4.27
N ALA A 24 -14.89 6.70 5.35
CA ALA A 24 -13.61 7.25 5.82
C ALA A 24 -12.59 6.15 6.14
N ALA A 25 -13.03 5.04 6.70
CA ALA A 25 -12.17 3.91 7.03
C ALA A 25 -11.65 3.18 5.78
N GLY A 26 -12.22 3.44 4.61
CA GLY A 26 -11.78 2.86 3.35
C GLY A 26 -10.73 3.66 2.62
N SER A 27 -10.28 4.79 3.17
CA SER A 27 -9.22 5.58 2.55
C SER A 27 -7.85 5.07 2.97
N VAL A 28 -6.98 4.84 1.99
CA VAL A 28 -5.60 4.43 2.24
C VAL A 28 -4.67 5.32 1.43
N VAL A 29 -3.68 5.90 2.10
CA VAL A 29 -2.61 6.65 1.45
C VAL A 29 -1.48 5.68 1.13
N TYR A 30 -1.05 5.65 -0.12
CA TYR A 30 0.10 4.87 -0.56
C TYR A 30 1.30 5.78 -0.74
N TRP A 31 2.38 5.40 -0.08
CA TRP A 31 3.66 6.08 -0.19
C TRP A 31 4.55 5.32 -1.16
N TRP A 32 5.18 6.04 -2.05
CA TRP A 32 6.14 5.45 -2.99
C TRP A 32 7.46 5.16 -2.28
N THR A 33 8.05 4.01 -2.57
CA THR A 33 9.40 3.66 -2.15
C THR A 33 10.15 3.02 -3.31
N ASP A 34 11.40 3.40 -3.48
CA ASP A 34 12.26 2.82 -4.52
C ASP A 34 12.76 1.42 -4.16
N ASP A 35 12.75 1.06 -2.88
CA ASP A 35 13.08 -0.27 -2.39
C ASP A 35 11.93 -0.81 -1.55
N PHE A 36 11.00 -1.49 -2.24
CA PHE A 36 9.78 -1.99 -1.61
C PHE A 36 10.08 -3.01 -0.50
N GLY A 37 10.96 -3.97 -0.76
CA GLY A 37 11.27 -5.02 0.21
C GLY A 37 11.89 -4.47 1.49
N ALA A 38 12.87 -3.58 1.36
CA ALA A 38 13.51 -2.96 2.52
C ALA A 38 12.54 -2.10 3.33
N THR A 39 11.66 -1.35 2.64
CA THR A 39 10.66 -0.53 3.32
C THR A 39 9.66 -1.38 4.09
N LEU A 40 9.15 -2.45 3.47
CA LEU A 40 8.22 -3.36 4.15
C LEU A 40 8.88 -4.00 5.37
N SER A 41 10.10 -4.51 5.23
CA SER A 41 10.84 -5.10 6.34
C SER A 41 11.06 -4.11 7.46
N HIS A 42 11.40 -2.87 7.13
CA HIS A 42 11.58 -1.82 8.14
C HIS A 42 10.28 -1.53 8.89
N LEU A 43 9.17 -1.37 8.20
CA LEU A 43 7.87 -1.13 8.85
C LEU A 43 7.51 -2.27 9.79
N GLN A 44 7.75 -3.52 9.40
CA GLN A 44 7.51 -4.67 10.26
C GLN A 44 8.45 -4.68 11.47
N SER A 45 9.70 -4.26 11.30
CA SER A 45 10.68 -4.23 12.39
C SER A 45 10.35 -3.21 13.48
N VAL A 46 9.61 -2.17 13.16
CA VAL A 46 9.19 -1.12 14.11
C VAL A 46 7.76 -1.32 14.64
N GLY A 47 7.19 -2.49 14.41
CA GLY A 47 5.90 -2.86 15.01
C GLY A 47 4.73 -2.88 14.04
N GLY A 48 4.95 -2.62 12.77
CA GLY A 48 3.90 -2.73 11.75
C GLY A 48 3.51 -4.18 11.51
N VAL A 49 2.22 -4.41 11.30
CA VAL A 49 1.69 -5.73 10.98
C VAL A 49 1.15 -5.72 9.55
N LEU A 50 1.62 -6.67 8.75
CA LEU A 50 1.15 -6.80 7.37
C LEU A 50 -0.35 -7.07 7.36
N TYR A 51 -1.11 -6.24 6.66
CA TYR A 51 -2.55 -6.35 6.58
C TYR A 51 -3.03 -6.82 5.22
N ARG A 52 -2.40 -6.34 4.14
CA ARG A 52 -2.73 -6.73 2.77
C ARG A 52 -1.45 -6.81 1.93
N GLY A 53 -1.37 -7.83 1.09
CA GLY A 53 -0.22 -8.07 0.22
C GLY A 53 0.94 -8.76 0.96
N PRO A 54 2.17 -8.65 0.48
CA PRO A 54 2.53 -7.94 -0.76
C PRO A 54 1.93 -8.60 -1.99
N MET A 55 1.52 -7.78 -2.96
CA MET A 55 0.97 -8.29 -4.21
C MET A 55 1.35 -7.37 -5.37
N GLY A 56 1.32 -7.92 -6.58
CA GLY A 56 1.52 -7.14 -7.80
C GLY A 56 0.27 -6.35 -8.17
N ILE A 57 0.44 -5.10 -8.59
CA ILE A 57 -0.66 -4.31 -9.15
C ILE A 57 -0.73 -4.53 -10.65
N ASP A 58 0.41 -4.61 -11.28
CA ASP A 58 0.58 -4.95 -12.69
C ASP A 58 1.93 -5.64 -12.84
N ASP A 59 2.51 -5.65 -14.03
CA ASP A 59 3.82 -6.28 -14.24
C ASP A 59 4.98 -5.50 -13.62
N ALA A 60 4.75 -4.27 -13.17
CA ALA A 60 5.80 -3.34 -12.76
C ALA A 60 5.84 -3.00 -11.28
N LEU A 61 4.72 -3.14 -10.55
CA LEU A 61 4.59 -2.59 -9.20
C LEU A 61 4.21 -3.64 -8.16
N TRP A 62 4.82 -3.53 -6.98
CA TRP A 62 4.37 -4.17 -5.74
C TRP A 62 3.53 -3.20 -4.92
N MET A 63 2.60 -3.74 -4.13
CA MET A 63 1.86 -2.98 -3.12
C MET A 63 1.72 -3.79 -1.85
N ALA A 64 1.61 -3.10 -0.72
CA ALA A 64 1.25 -3.69 0.56
C ALA A 64 0.55 -2.65 1.43
N GLN A 65 -0.22 -3.14 2.39
CA GLN A 65 -0.77 -2.33 3.46
C GLN A 65 -0.30 -2.87 4.79
N VAL A 66 0.13 -1.99 5.67
CA VAL A 66 0.66 -2.31 6.99
C VAL A 66 -0.15 -1.53 8.03
N ARG A 67 -0.53 -2.19 9.10
CA ARG A 67 -1.23 -1.56 10.23
C ARG A 67 -0.28 -1.32 11.38
N ASP A 68 -0.47 -0.17 12.03
CA ASP A 68 0.18 0.12 13.29
C ASP A 68 -0.61 -0.47 14.47
N PRO A 69 -0.09 -0.40 15.73
CA PRO A 69 -0.79 -0.95 16.88
C PRO A 69 -2.14 -0.29 17.21
N TRP A 70 -2.38 0.88 16.65
CA TRP A 70 -3.64 1.63 16.88
C TRP A 70 -4.65 1.46 15.75
N GLY A 71 -4.35 0.59 14.78
CA GLY A 71 -5.26 0.29 13.68
C GLY A 71 -5.17 1.23 12.49
N ASN A 72 -4.21 2.15 12.47
CA ASN A 72 -3.99 2.99 11.29
C ASN A 72 -3.36 2.17 10.17
N CYS A 73 -3.78 2.44 8.94
CA CYS A 73 -3.30 1.72 7.79
C CYS A 73 -2.40 2.60 6.93
N VAL A 74 -1.22 2.09 6.60
CA VAL A 74 -0.27 2.73 5.70
C VAL A 74 -0.09 1.86 4.48
N GLY A 75 -0.27 2.44 3.30
CA GLY A 75 0.01 1.76 2.05
C GLY A 75 1.41 2.10 1.54
N ILE A 76 2.06 1.13 0.91
CA ILE A 76 3.32 1.34 0.19
C ILE A 76 3.23 0.75 -1.20
N ARG A 77 3.86 1.43 -2.15
CA ARG A 77 4.03 0.97 -3.53
C ARG A 77 5.46 1.18 -3.96
N GLY A 78 5.97 0.28 -4.76
CA GLY A 78 7.30 0.41 -5.32
C GLY A 78 7.50 -0.51 -6.51
N PRO A 79 8.60 -0.34 -7.25
CA PRO A 79 8.86 -1.12 -8.46
C PRO A 79 9.19 -2.57 -8.13
N LYS A 80 8.82 -3.48 -9.04
CA LYS A 80 9.16 -4.91 -8.97
C LYS A 80 10.60 -5.18 -9.40
N VAL A 81 11.52 -4.34 -8.97
CA VAL A 81 12.95 -4.49 -9.29
C VAL A 81 13.72 -5.20 -8.19
N THR A 82 13.12 -5.33 -7.00
CA THR A 82 13.71 -6.05 -5.88
C THR A 82 12.85 -7.26 -5.51
N PRO A 83 13.47 -8.37 -5.02
CA PRO A 83 12.69 -9.50 -4.55
C PRO A 83 11.78 -9.12 -3.39
N LEU A 84 10.66 -9.83 -3.24
CA LEU A 84 9.84 -9.70 -2.05
C LEU A 84 10.58 -10.25 -0.84
N PRO A 85 10.40 -9.64 0.34
CA PRO A 85 11.01 -10.13 1.56
C PRO A 85 10.45 -11.50 1.98
#